data_869583e92e353e5a6143b336bebe43b7
#
_entry.id   869583e92e353e5a6143b336bebe43b7
#
_cell.length_a   1.000
_cell.length_b   1.000
_cell.length_c   1.000
_cell.angle_alpha   90.00
_cell.angle_beta   90.00
_cell.angle_gamma   90.00
#
_symmetry.space_group_name_H-M   'P 1'
#
loop_
_entity.id
_entity.type
_entity.pdbx_description
1 polymer ?
#
loop_
_entity_poly.entity_id
_entity_poly.type
_entity_poly.pdbx_seq_one_letter_code
_entity_poly.pdbx_strand_id
1 'polypeptide(L)'
;MAAAAEASDRARVLFLCTHNSARSQMAEGLLRQLAGDRFEVMSAGTEATHIRLLAIRAMDEIGIDISGQESKTLDRYLDEPFDYVITVCDDANEACPFFPGAANRLHWSFEDPSRIEGSEEERLAVFRSVRDRIRERIEDVLVATDEVMPTS
;
A
#
# COMPACT_ATOMS: atom_id res chain seq x y z
N MET A 1 27.29 -7.35 -10.75
CA MET A 1 27.16 -6.06 -11.42
C MET A 1 25.79 -5.89 -12.03
N ALA A 2 25.46 -6.68 -13.01
CA ALA A 2 24.17 -6.54 -13.68
C ALA A 2 23.00 -6.71 -12.71
N ALA A 3 23.09 -7.68 -11.80
CA ALA A 3 22.01 -7.93 -10.86
C ALA A 3 21.78 -6.75 -9.94
N ALA A 4 22.85 -6.13 -9.46
CA ALA A 4 22.73 -4.98 -8.59
C ALA A 4 22.13 -3.78 -9.33
N ALA A 5 22.55 -3.59 -10.58
CA ALA A 5 22.01 -2.50 -11.40
C ALA A 5 20.52 -2.72 -11.66
N GLU A 6 20.13 -3.98 -11.93
CA GLU A 6 18.71 -4.29 -12.17
C GLU A 6 17.88 -4.03 -10.94
N ALA A 7 18.38 -4.41 -9.76
CA ALA A 7 17.63 -4.17 -8.53
C ALA A 7 17.45 -2.69 -8.28
N SER A 8 18.47 -1.86 -8.58
CA SER A 8 18.39 -0.43 -8.35
C SER A 8 17.52 0.28 -9.39
N ASP A 9 17.19 -0.41 -10.50
CA ASP A 9 16.34 0.19 -11.52
C ASP A 9 14.86 0.24 -11.11
N ARG A 10 14.47 -0.55 -10.13
CA ARG A 10 13.08 -0.52 -9.66
C ARG A 10 12.89 0.65 -8.72
N ALA A 11 11.81 1.38 -8.96
CA ALA A 11 11.43 2.46 -8.04
C ALA A 11 10.96 1.84 -6.72
N ARG A 12 11.33 2.47 -5.62
CA ARG A 12 10.95 1.99 -4.29
C ARG A 12 9.75 2.76 -3.79
N VAL A 13 8.71 2.04 -3.38
CA VAL A 13 7.43 2.62 -2.94
C VAL A 13 7.13 2.12 -1.53
N LEU A 14 6.80 3.06 -0.64
CA LEU A 14 6.39 2.75 0.71
C LEU A 14 4.99 3.27 0.94
N PHE A 15 4.05 2.36 1.24
CA PHE A 15 2.69 2.74 1.62
C PHE A 15 2.61 2.86 3.14
N LEU A 16 2.05 3.96 3.63
CA LEU A 16 1.94 4.21 5.06
C LEU A 16 0.50 4.38 5.49
N CYS A 17 0.14 3.75 6.60
CA CYS A 17 -1.11 4.02 7.29
C CYS A 17 -0.84 3.91 8.79
N THR A 18 -1.89 3.96 9.62
CA THR A 18 -1.68 4.00 11.06
C THR A 18 -1.23 2.66 11.62
N HIS A 19 -1.95 1.59 11.31
CA HIS A 19 -1.71 0.29 11.95
C HIS A 19 -1.01 -0.72 11.05
N ASN A 20 -0.82 -0.40 9.77
CA ASN A 20 -0.28 -1.33 8.79
C ASN A 20 -1.03 -2.66 8.83
N SER A 21 -2.35 -2.60 8.87
CA SER A 21 -3.17 -3.79 9.04
C SER A 21 -4.15 -4.05 7.89
N ALA A 22 -4.57 -3.03 7.18
CA ALA A 22 -5.54 -3.19 6.09
C ALA A 22 -5.15 -2.39 4.86
N ARG A 23 -5.36 -1.06 4.87
CA ARG A 23 -5.19 -0.24 3.65
C ARG A 23 -3.80 -0.33 3.04
N SER A 24 -2.76 -0.12 3.84
CA SER A 24 -1.40 -0.17 3.31
C SER A 24 -1.00 -1.59 2.93
N GLN A 25 -1.52 -2.59 3.64
CA GLN A 25 -1.23 -3.99 3.30
C GLN A 25 -1.88 -4.38 1.97
N MET A 26 -3.12 -3.94 1.74
CA MET A 26 -3.78 -4.20 0.47
C MET A 26 -3.06 -3.46 -0.67
N ALA A 27 -2.63 -2.22 -0.41
CA ALA A 27 -1.90 -1.45 -1.41
C ALA A 27 -0.59 -2.14 -1.77
N GLU A 28 0.12 -2.64 -0.77
CA GLU A 28 1.37 -3.36 -1.03
C GLU A 28 1.13 -4.57 -1.92
N GLY A 29 0.12 -5.37 -1.59
CA GLY A 29 -0.20 -6.57 -2.38
C GLY A 29 -0.63 -6.22 -3.80
N LEU A 30 -1.44 -5.17 -3.94
CA LEU A 30 -1.93 -4.77 -5.24
C LEU A 30 -0.82 -4.28 -6.17
N LEU A 31 0.03 -3.40 -5.69
CA LEU A 31 1.09 -2.87 -6.55
C LEU A 31 2.11 -3.96 -6.89
N ARG A 32 2.41 -4.82 -5.92
CA ARG A 32 3.34 -5.94 -6.19
C ARG A 32 2.78 -6.85 -7.28
N GLN A 33 1.48 -7.12 -7.24
CA GLN A 33 0.85 -7.96 -8.25
C GLN A 33 0.78 -7.27 -9.61
N LEU A 34 0.45 -5.99 -9.62
CA LEU A 34 0.25 -5.25 -10.86
C LEU A 34 1.56 -4.87 -11.54
N ALA A 35 2.59 -4.56 -10.77
CA ALA A 35 3.82 -4.02 -11.33
C ALA A 35 5.03 -4.31 -10.45
N GLY A 36 5.10 -5.50 -9.86
CA GLY A 36 6.22 -5.86 -8.99
C GLY A 36 7.55 -5.95 -9.69
N ASP A 37 7.54 -6.05 -11.01
CA ASP A 37 8.77 -6.06 -11.79
C ASP A 37 9.33 -4.65 -11.99
N ARG A 38 8.52 -3.62 -11.78
CA ARG A 38 8.94 -2.23 -11.94
C ARG A 38 9.08 -1.48 -10.61
N PHE A 39 8.43 -1.99 -9.57
CA PHE A 39 8.43 -1.34 -8.26
C PHE A 39 8.84 -2.31 -7.17
N GLU A 40 9.69 -1.84 -6.28
CA GLU A 40 9.98 -2.57 -5.05
C GLU A 40 9.05 -1.99 -3.99
N VAL A 41 8.14 -2.82 -3.46
CA VAL A 41 6.98 -2.32 -2.70
C VAL A 41 7.08 -2.74 -1.23
N MET A 42 6.91 -1.77 -0.34
CA MET A 42 6.87 -2.00 1.10
C MET A 42 5.68 -1.27 1.69
N SER A 43 5.30 -1.64 2.91
CA SER A 43 4.28 -0.92 3.66
C SER A 43 4.67 -0.89 5.14
N ALA A 44 4.16 0.11 5.85
CA ALA A 44 4.43 0.27 7.27
C ALA A 44 3.36 1.16 7.91
N GLY A 45 3.41 1.30 9.22
CA GLY A 45 2.51 2.17 9.95
C GLY A 45 3.21 2.77 11.15
N THR A 46 2.48 3.60 11.90
CA THR A 46 3.02 4.12 13.15
C THR A 46 3.04 3.05 14.22
N GLU A 47 2.18 2.04 14.07
CA GLU A 47 2.12 0.89 14.98
C GLU A 47 2.11 -0.37 14.13
N ALA A 48 2.69 -1.44 14.67
CA ALA A 48 2.61 -2.75 14.05
C ALA A 48 1.60 -3.58 14.84
N THR A 49 0.62 -4.15 14.14
CA THR A 49 -0.37 -5.01 14.79
C THR A 49 -0.39 -6.36 14.08
N HIS A 50 -1.41 -6.57 13.27
CA HIS A 50 -1.50 -7.79 12.45
C HIS A 50 -2.38 -7.45 11.25
N ILE A 51 -2.27 -8.25 10.20
CA ILE A 51 -3.08 -8.04 9.01
C ILE A 51 -4.50 -8.49 9.30
N ARG A 52 -5.48 -7.63 8.98
CA ARG A 52 -6.89 -7.94 9.24
C ARG A 52 -7.34 -9.11 8.38
N LEU A 53 -8.09 -10.03 9.00
CA LEU A 53 -8.58 -11.20 8.27
C LEU A 53 -9.46 -10.81 7.09
N LEU A 54 -10.28 -9.78 7.26
CA LEU A 54 -11.15 -9.34 6.16
C LEU A 54 -10.37 -8.73 5.02
N ALA A 55 -9.21 -8.11 5.31
CA ALA A 55 -8.34 -7.65 4.24
C ALA A 55 -7.76 -8.83 3.47
N ILE A 56 -7.34 -9.87 4.19
CA ILE A 56 -6.82 -11.08 3.55
C ILE A 56 -7.89 -11.71 2.67
N ARG A 57 -9.13 -11.79 3.17
CA ARG A 57 -10.23 -12.37 2.40
C ARG A 57 -10.56 -11.54 1.17
N ALA A 58 -10.62 -10.21 1.32
CA ALA A 58 -10.93 -9.34 0.21
C ALA A 58 -9.88 -9.46 -0.91
N MET A 59 -8.62 -9.59 -0.53
CA MET A 59 -7.54 -9.75 -1.51
C MET A 59 -7.56 -11.14 -2.13
N ASP A 60 -7.87 -12.15 -1.34
CA ASP A 60 -7.94 -13.52 -1.84
C ASP A 60 -9.00 -13.66 -2.93
N GLU A 61 -10.08 -12.90 -2.83
CA GLU A 61 -11.15 -12.92 -3.82
C GLU A 61 -10.67 -12.53 -5.21
N ILE A 62 -9.63 -11.73 -5.29
CA ILE A 62 -9.06 -11.31 -6.58
C ILE A 62 -7.73 -11.99 -6.85
N GLY A 63 -7.45 -13.08 -6.15
CA GLY A 63 -6.29 -13.91 -6.42
C GLY A 63 -4.99 -13.43 -5.84
N ILE A 64 -5.04 -12.55 -4.85
CA ILE A 64 -3.83 -12.00 -4.22
C ILE A 64 -3.78 -12.43 -2.77
N ASP A 65 -2.72 -13.17 -2.40
CA ASP A 65 -2.55 -13.66 -1.04
C ASP A 65 -1.63 -12.71 -0.27
N ILE A 66 -2.18 -11.99 0.70
CA ILE A 66 -1.39 -11.11 1.54
C ILE A 66 -1.18 -11.69 2.94
N SER A 67 -1.58 -12.94 3.16
CA SER A 67 -1.48 -13.56 4.49
C SER A 67 -0.04 -13.71 4.96
N GLY A 68 0.92 -13.75 4.04
CA GLY A 68 2.33 -13.86 4.37
C GLY A 68 3.04 -12.52 4.56
N GLN A 69 2.34 -11.42 4.35
CA GLN A 69 2.94 -10.10 4.57
C GLN A 69 3.03 -9.82 6.06
N GLU A 70 3.87 -8.90 6.43
CA GLU A 70 4.14 -8.59 7.84
C GLU A 70 3.67 -7.19 8.17
N SER A 71 3.04 -7.03 9.34
CA SER A 71 2.69 -5.70 9.86
C SER A 71 3.93 -5.11 10.51
N LYS A 72 4.31 -3.88 10.12
CA LYS A 72 5.60 -3.31 10.49
C LYS A 72 5.43 -1.84 10.86
N THR A 73 6.35 -1.33 11.68
CA THR A 73 6.40 0.10 11.94
C THR A 73 7.32 0.77 10.92
N LEU A 74 7.08 2.05 10.70
CA LEU A 74 7.87 2.83 9.75
C LEU A 74 9.32 3.00 10.22
N ASP A 75 9.59 2.77 11.50
CA ASP A 75 10.95 2.85 12.03
C ASP A 75 11.91 1.93 11.28
N ARG A 76 11.41 0.82 10.78
CA ARG A 76 12.22 -0.13 10.02
C ARG A 76 12.86 0.50 8.80
N TYR A 77 12.20 1.52 8.23
CA TYR A 77 12.59 2.08 6.94
C TYR A 77 13.12 3.51 7.03
N LEU A 78 13.27 4.07 8.24
CA LEU A 78 13.61 5.49 8.38
C LEU A 78 14.94 5.88 7.74
N ASP A 79 15.88 4.95 7.71
CA ASP A 79 17.20 5.22 7.13
C ASP A 79 17.30 4.86 5.66
N GLU A 80 16.20 4.46 5.03
CA GLU A 80 16.21 4.03 3.64
C GLU A 80 15.55 5.07 2.75
N PRO A 81 16.09 5.30 1.56
CA PRO A 81 15.45 6.23 0.63
C PRO A 81 14.33 5.55 -0.14
N PHE A 82 13.29 6.32 -0.46
CA PHE A 82 12.18 5.84 -1.28
C PHE A 82 11.89 6.85 -2.38
N ASP A 83 11.56 6.35 -3.55
CA ASP A 83 11.13 7.19 -4.65
C ASP A 83 9.74 7.75 -4.40
N TYR A 84 8.87 6.95 -3.79
CA TYR A 84 7.52 7.38 -3.44
C TYR A 84 7.18 6.92 -2.03
N VAL A 85 6.64 7.83 -1.24
CA VAL A 85 6.00 7.48 0.02
C VAL A 85 4.55 7.94 -0.10
N ILE A 86 3.63 7.00 0.02
CA ILE A 86 2.21 7.24 -0.22
C ILE A 86 1.45 6.92 1.04
N THR A 87 0.87 7.95 1.67
CA THR A 87 0.04 7.75 2.85
C THR A 87 -1.38 7.44 2.38
N VAL A 88 -1.99 6.44 3.01
CA VAL A 88 -3.34 5.98 2.64
C VAL A 88 -4.29 6.07 3.82
N CYS A 89 -4.02 6.99 4.75
CA CYS A 89 -4.85 7.22 5.91
C CYS A 89 -6.07 8.08 5.55
N ASP A 90 -7.10 7.98 6.37
CA ASP A 90 -8.25 8.87 6.29
C ASP A 90 -7.89 10.14 7.08
N ASP A 91 -7.49 11.20 6.37
CA ASP A 91 -6.96 12.39 7.03
C ASP A 91 -8.04 13.17 7.79
N ALA A 92 -9.31 12.86 7.57
CA ALA A 92 -10.39 13.46 8.36
C ALA A 92 -10.49 12.85 9.76
N ASN A 93 -10.02 11.60 9.91
CA ASN A 93 -10.23 10.82 11.14
C ASN A 93 -8.95 10.27 11.75
N GLU A 94 -7.81 10.45 11.11
CA GLU A 94 -6.56 9.88 11.57
C GLU A 94 -5.41 10.87 11.40
N ALA A 95 -4.41 10.75 12.28
CA ALA A 95 -3.17 11.48 12.13
C ALA A 95 -2.25 10.66 11.23
N CYS A 96 -1.98 11.16 10.04
CA CYS A 96 -1.09 10.46 9.11
C CYS A 96 0.36 10.62 9.50
N PRO A 97 1.16 9.56 9.41
CA PRO A 97 2.58 9.67 9.72
C PRO A 97 3.34 10.47 8.67
N PHE A 98 4.44 11.04 9.07
CA PHE A 98 5.36 11.73 8.18
C PHE A 98 6.63 10.88 8.03
N PHE A 99 7.07 10.70 6.79
CA PHE A 99 8.29 9.96 6.50
C PHE A 99 9.26 10.86 5.75
N PRO A 100 10.44 11.16 6.31
CA PRO A 100 11.34 12.16 5.72
C PRO A 100 12.09 11.68 4.48
N GLY A 101 12.26 10.39 4.29
CA GLY A 101 13.15 9.83 3.25
C GLY A 101 12.53 9.66 1.88
N ALA A 102 11.58 10.51 1.50
CA ALA A 102 10.85 10.36 0.24
C ALA A 102 11.27 11.39 -0.78
N ALA A 103 11.54 10.95 -2.03
CA ALA A 103 11.73 11.86 -3.14
C ALA A 103 10.40 12.47 -3.56
N ASN A 104 9.33 11.67 -3.52
CA ASN A 104 7.98 12.13 -3.84
C ASN A 104 7.02 11.68 -2.75
N ARG A 105 6.20 12.61 -2.26
CA ARG A 105 5.18 12.28 -1.25
C ARG A 105 3.82 12.46 -1.87
N LEU A 106 2.99 11.41 -1.71
CA LEU A 106 1.61 11.44 -2.18
C LEU A 106 0.71 11.09 -1.01
N HIS A 107 -0.51 11.60 -1.05
CA HIS A 107 -1.50 11.25 -0.03
C HIS A 107 -2.80 10.86 -0.73
N TRP A 108 -3.22 9.62 -0.47
CA TRP A 108 -4.49 9.10 -0.98
C TRP A 108 -5.37 8.81 0.23
N SER A 109 -6.42 9.59 0.42
CA SER A 109 -7.28 9.40 1.58
C SER A 109 -8.28 8.27 1.32
N PHE A 110 -8.23 7.24 2.17
CA PHE A 110 -9.19 6.13 2.14
C PHE A 110 -9.72 5.91 3.53
N GLU A 111 -11.03 5.65 3.64
CA GLU A 111 -11.60 5.35 4.95
C GLU A 111 -11.00 4.06 5.49
N ASP A 112 -10.97 3.96 6.83
CA ASP A 112 -10.47 2.76 7.49
C ASP A 112 -11.60 1.72 7.54
N PRO A 113 -11.53 0.67 6.73
CA PRO A 113 -12.62 -0.31 6.70
C PRO A 113 -12.75 -1.11 7.99
N SER A 114 -11.70 -1.15 8.80
CA SER A 114 -11.76 -1.90 10.05
C SER A 114 -12.58 -1.20 11.13
N ARG A 115 -12.96 0.07 10.91
CA ARG A 115 -13.77 0.82 11.87
C ARG A 115 -15.26 0.65 11.65
N ILE A 116 -15.66 0.04 10.54
CA ILE A 116 -17.06 -0.13 10.20
C ILE A 116 -17.66 -1.24 11.06
N GLU A 117 -18.84 -0.99 11.62
CA GLU A 117 -19.55 -1.97 12.42
C GLU A 117 -20.63 -2.62 11.57
N GLY A 118 -21.08 -3.80 12.01
CA GLY A 118 -22.09 -4.52 11.29
C GLY A 118 -21.75 -6.01 11.21
N SER A 119 -22.48 -6.72 10.37
CA SER A 119 -22.22 -8.14 10.15
C SER A 119 -20.89 -8.33 9.42
N GLU A 120 -20.39 -9.53 9.44
CA GLU A 120 -19.14 -9.84 8.72
C GLU A 120 -19.31 -9.58 7.23
N GLU A 121 -20.48 -9.89 6.67
CA GLU A 121 -20.80 -9.62 5.28
C GLU A 121 -20.73 -8.13 4.96
N GLU A 122 -21.34 -7.33 5.82
CA GLU A 122 -21.35 -5.87 5.64
C GLU A 122 -19.94 -5.30 5.73
N ARG A 123 -19.18 -5.78 6.69
CA ARG A 123 -17.82 -5.33 6.88
C ARG A 123 -16.92 -5.73 5.72
N LEU A 124 -17.08 -6.96 5.23
CA LEU A 124 -16.30 -7.43 4.08
C LEU A 124 -16.61 -6.60 2.84
N ALA A 125 -17.86 -6.19 2.66
CA ALA A 125 -18.23 -5.33 1.54
C ALA A 125 -17.46 -4.02 1.56
N VAL A 126 -17.24 -3.46 2.75
CA VAL A 126 -16.47 -2.22 2.88
C VAL A 126 -15.00 -2.47 2.54
N PHE A 127 -14.43 -3.59 2.99
CA PHE A 127 -13.05 -3.94 2.63
C PHE A 127 -12.92 -4.09 1.12
N ARG A 128 -13.91 -4.70 0.44
CA ARG A 128 -13.89 -4.83 -1.01
C ARG A 128 -13.91 -3.46 -1.69
N SER A 129 -14.75 -2.56 -1.20
CA SER A 129 -14.87 -1.22 -1.77
C SER A 129 -13.55 -0.45 -1.63
N VAL A 130 -12.94 -0.50 -0.46
CA VAL A 130 -11.67 0.19 -0.24
C VAL A 130 -10.58 -0.44 -1.11
N ARG A 131 -10.52 -1.77 -1.17
CA ARG A 131 -9.59 -2.50 -2.04
C ARG A 131 -9.68 -2.02 -3.48
N ASP A 132 -10.90 -1.93 -3.99
CA ASP A 132 -11.11 -1.58 -5.40
C ASP A 132 -10.71 -0.13 -5.67
N ARG A 133 -10.96 0.76 -4.73
CA ARG A 133 -10.56 2.16 -4.88
C ARG A 133 -9.05 2.33 -4.79
N ILE A 134 -8.39 1.57 -3.94
CA ILE A 134 -6.94 1.58 -3.87
C ILE A 134 -6.35 1.08 -5.19
N ARG A 135 -6.90 -0.01 -5.71
CA ARG A 135 -6.43 -0.57 -6.97
C ARG A 135 -6.57 0.43 -8.12
N GLU A 136 -7.71 1.08 -8.19
CA GLU A 136 -7.95 2.07 -9.23
C GLU A 136 -6.94 3.21 -9.15
N ARG A 137 -6.66 3.70 -7.94
CA ARG A 137 -5.71 4.78 -7.76
C ARG A 137 -4.30 4.34 -8.15
N ILE A 138 -3.92 3.13 -7.79
CA ILE A 138 -2.61 2.59 -8.16
C ILE A 138 -2.50 2.51 -9.68
N GLU A 139 -3.52 2.00 -10.33
CA GLU A 139 -3.50 1.88 -11.80
C GLU A 139 -3.38 3.25 -12.45
N ASP A 140 -4.13 4.23 -11.96
CA ASP A 140 -4.17 5.55 -12.57
C ASP A 140 -2.87 6.33 -12.34
N VAL A 141 -2.30 6.23 -11.15
CA VAL A 141 -1.19 7.10 -10.76
C VAL A 141 0.16 6.45 -11.02
N LEU A 142 0.30 5.17 -10.69
CA LEU A 142 1.60 4.50 -10.76
C LEU A 142 1.77 3.68 -12.02
N VAL A 143 0.78 2.87 -12.36
CA VAL A 143 0.92 1.94 -13.48
C VAL A 143 0.73 2.65 -14.81
N ALA A 144 -0.36 3.40 -14.96
CA ALA A 144 -0.63 4.11 -16.21
C ALA A 144 0.41 5.20 -16.48
N THR A 145 0.79 5.94 -15.43
CA THR A 145 1.79 7.00 -15.58
C THR A 145 3.13 6.43 -16.03
N ASP A 146 3.50 5.29 -15.44
CA ASP A 146 4.75 4.64 -15.77
C ASP A 146 4.74 4.14 -17.22
N GLU A 147 3.58 3.72 -17.71
CA GLU A 147 3.45 3.30 -19.09
C GLU A 147 3.57 4.49 -20.05
N VAL A 148 3.00 5.62 -19.65
CA VAL A 148 3.01 6.81 -20.50
C VAL A 148 4.41 7.43 -20.58
N MET A 149 5.10 7.50 -19.47
CA MET A 149 6.41 8.14 -19.41
C MET A 149 7.41 7.64 -20.45
N PRO A 150 7.55 6.33 -20.66
CA PRO A 150 8.54 5.86 -21.63
C PRO A 150 8.24 6.28 -23.06
N THR A 151 6.99 6.61 -23.37
CA THR A 151 6.63 6.96 -24.74
C THR A 151 6.80 8.45 -25.01
N SER A 152 7.03 9.22 -23.97
CA SER A 152 7.23 10.65 -24.11
C SER A 152 8.64 10.96 -24.58
#